data_895e82de2f5370567b845d4665e188e2
#
_entry.id   895e82de2f5370567b845d4665e188e2
#
_cell.length_a   1.000
_cell.length_b   1.000
_cell.length_c   1.000
_cell.angle_alpha   90.00
_cell.angle_beta   90.00
_cell.angle_gamma   90.00
#
_symmetry.space_group_name_H-M   'P 1'
#
loop_
_entity.id
_entity.type
_entity.pdbx_description
1 polymer ?
#
loop_
_entity_poly.entity_id
_entity_poly.type
_entity_poly.pdbx_seq_one_letter_code
_entity_poly.pdbx_strand_id
1 'polypeptide(L)'
;MRKIDLTQPTTQAMTLLIYGPPGVGKSTTCSMLAAAAEARKLKATLIDAEHGLIPSAKAVGLKTTELLSASSTGSSGEVMQELQAMIAKPQGLVVVDTITEISGSILNDLAGASGQVQIQMYGEQKNRLARIVRSMRDAAGAGTVAIATAQQDAQDIEGLPGNWHPAVRKALVTDLVSQFDCVARLRQVAAHESEA
;
A
#
# COMPACT_ATOMS: atom_id res chain seq x y z
N MET A 1 8.57 -15.12 -20.71
CA MET A 1 7.46 -14.32 -21.27
C MET A 1 6.19 -15.17 -21.23
N ARG A 2 5.09 -14.63 -20.69
CA ARG A 2 3.78 -15.29 -20.65
C ARG A 2 3.01 -14.91 -21.93
N LYS A 3 2.51 -15.91 -22.67
CA LYS A 3 1.57 -15.65 -23.78
C LYS A 3 0.22 -15.27 -23.18
N ILE A 4 -0.35 -14.16 -23.59
CA ILE A 4 -1.69 -13.71 -23.19
C ILE A 4 -2.63 -14.07 -24.32
N ASP A 5 -3.66 -14.86 -24.02
CA ASP A 5 -4.75 -15.16 -24.93
C ASP A 5 -5.79 -14.05 -24.83
N LEU A 6 -5.83 -13.18 -25.82
CA LEU A 6 -6.75 -12.02 -25.85
C LEU A 6 -8.22 -12.43 -26.09
N THR A 7 -8.50 -13.68 -26.38
CA THR A 7 -9.89 -14.18 -26.55
C THR A 7 -10.54 -14.56 -25.22
N GLN A 8 -9.71 -14.74 -24.16
CA GLN A 8 -10.19 -15.01 -22.81
C GLN A 8 -10.32 -13.69 -22.05
N PRO A 9 -11.39 -13.52 -21.24
CA PRO A 9 -11.47 -12.38 -20.33
C PRO A 9 -10.31 -12.46 -19.34
N THR A 10 -9.27 -11.67 -19.57
CA THR A 10 -8.17 -11.53 -18.62
C THR A 10 -8.70 -10.69 -17.47
N THR A 11 -8.97 -11.32 -16.33
CA THR A 11 -9.10 -10.60 -15.06
C THR A 11 -7.74 -10.04 -14.70
N GLN A 12 -7.44 -8.86 -15.20
CA GLN A 12 -6.25 -8.14 -14.77
C GLN A 12 -6.49 -7.72 -13.32
N ALA A 13 -5.56 -8.06 -12.45
CA ALA A 13 -5.64 -7.64 -11.05
C ALA A 13 -5.60 -6.10 -10.99
N MET A 14 -6.63 -5.50 -10.41
CA MET A 14 -6.70 -4.04 -10.22
C MET A 14 -5.77 -3.62 -9.08
N THR A 15 -5.03 -2.54 -9.29
CA THR A 15 -4.16 -1.96 -8.26
C THR A 15 -4.78 -0.66 -7.72
N LEU A 16 -4.95 -0.60 -6.41
CA LEU A 16 -5.55 0.54 -5.71
C LEU A 16 -4.57 1.12 -4.68
N LEU A 17 -4.34 2.42 -4.74
CA LEU A 17 -3.66 3.16 -3.68
C LEU A 17 -4.68 3.95 -2.87
N ILE A 18 -4.73 3.69 -1.56
CA ILE A 18 -5.55 4.46 -0.62
C ILE A 18 -4.63 5.30 0.25
N TYR A 19 -4.85 6.61 0.31
CA TYR A 19 -4.09 7.47 1.21
C TYR A 19 -5.01 8.42 1.98
N GLY A 20 -4.55 8.88 3.13
CA GLY A 20 -5.33 9.75 4.00
C GLY A 20 -4.61 10.03 5.32
N PRO A 21 -5.06 11.02 6.10
CA PRO A 21 -4.47 11.32 7.40
C PRO A 21 -4.58 10.13 8.36
N PRO A 22 -3.77 10.10 9.44
CA PRO A 22 -3.94 9.11 10.50
C PRO A 22 -5.38 9.12 11.06
N GLY A 23 -5.90 7.95 11.43
CA GLY A 23 -7.23 7.81 12.04
C GLY A 23 -8.42 7.94 11.09
N VAL A 24 -8.24 8.20 9.79
CA VAL A 24 -9.35 8.36 8.83
C VAL A 24 -10.02 7.05 8.41
N GLY A 25 -9.55 5.90 8.91
CA GLY A 25 -10.15 4.59 8.63
C GLY A 25 -9.53 3.82 7.45
N LYS A 26 -8.30 4.13 7.02
CA LYS A 26 -7.61 3.39 5.94
C LYS A 26 -7.54 1.89 6.19
N SER A 27 -7.00 1.50 7.34
CA SER A 27 -6.85 0.09 7.74
C SER A 27 -8.20 -0.61 7.89
N THR A 28 -9.22 0.11 8.39
CA THR A 28 -10.60 -0.39 8.45
C THR A 28 -11.17 -0.65 7.05
N THR A 29 -10.99 0.28 6.11
CA THR A 29 -11.42 0.12 4.72
C THR A 29 -10.76 -1.11 4.09
N CYS A 30 -9.47 -1.31 4.33
CA CYS A 30 -8.76 -2.48 3.81
C CYS A 30 -9.25 -3.79 4.44
N SER A 31 -9.53 -3.79 5.74
CA SER A 31 -10.14 -4.95 6.40
C SER A 31 -11.53 -5.28 5.84
N MET A 32 -12.34 -4.26 5.52
CA MET A 32 -13.63 -4.45 4.84
C MET A 32 -13.47 -5.03 3.43
N LEU A 33 -12.47 -4.59 2.66
CA LEU A 33 -12.15 -5.18 1.36
C LEU A 33 -11.74 -6.65 1.48
N ALA A 34 -10.94 -6.99 2.51
CA ALA A 34 -10.58 -8.37 2.80
C ALA A 34 -11.81 -9.20 3.18
N ALA A 35 -12.73 -8.69 3.99
CA ALA A 35 -13.98 -9.37 4.31
C ALA A 35 -14.85 -9.58 3.06
N ALA A 36 -14.90 -8.62 2.16
CA ALA A 36 -15.60 -8.77 0.88
C ALA A 36 -14.95 -9.84 -0.01
N ALA A 37 -13.63 -9.99 0.03
CA ALA A 37 -12.91 -11.06 -0.63
C ALA A 37 -13.26 -12.43 0.00
N GLU A 38 -13.25 -12.54 1.33
CA GLU A 38 -13.65 -13.76 2.05
C GLU A 38 -15.08 -14.19 1.69
N ALA A 39 -16.03 -13.25 1.66
CA ALA A 39 -17.42 -13.52 1.29
C ALA A 39 -17.54 -14.08 -0.13
N ARG A 40 -16.60 -13.76 -1.02
CA ARG A 40 -16.49 -14.30 -2.38
C ARG A 40 -15.61 -15.54 -2.49
N LYS A 41 -15.19 -16.10 -1.36
CA LYS A 41 -14.27 -17.27 -1.28
C LYS A 41 -12.92 -17.01 -1.96
N LEU A 42 -12.50 -15.76 -2.02
CA LEU A 42 -11.17 -15.39 -2.47
C LEU A 42 -10.23 -15.34 -1.26
N LYS A 43 -9.04 -15.88 -1.42
CA LYS A 43 -8.01 -15.74 -0.39
C LYS A 43 -7.56 -14.28 -0.32
N ALA A 44 -7.46 -13.73 0.89
CA ALA A 44 -6.90 -12.42 1.13
C ALA A 44 -5.68 -12.54 2.03
N THR A 45 -4.67 -11.72 1.76
CA THR A 45 -3.48 -11.58 2.60
C THR A 45 -3.24 -10.11 2.89
N LEU A 46 -3.14 -9.79 4.17
CA LEU A 46 -2.82 -8.45 4.67
C LEU A 46 -1.38 -8.46 5.17
N ILE A 47 -0.53 -7.58 4.64
CA ILE A 47 0.84 -7.36 5.09
C ILE A 47 0.86 -6.07 5.90
N ASP A 48 1.08 -6.21 7.22
CA ASP A 48 1.05 -5.12 8.20
C ASP A 48 2.48 -4.68 8.55
N ALA A 49 2.94 -3.62 7.92
CA ALA A 49 4.26 -3.04 8.18
C ALA A 49 4.22 -1.95 9.27
N GLU A 50 3.04 -1.46 9.63
CA GLU A 50 2.85 -0.41 10.66
C GLU A 50 2.29 -0.96 11.98
N HIS A 51 1.96 -2.26 12.03
CA HIS A 51 1.32 -2.93 13.17
C HIS A 51 -0.06 -2.38 13.55
N GLY A 52 -0.75 -1.75 12.60
CA GLY A 52 -2.05 -1.09 12.79
C GLY A 52 -3.28 -1.89 12.31
N LEU A 53 -3.09 -2.97 11.55
CA LEU A 53 -4.20 -3.72 10.93
C LEU A 53 -4.95 -4.63 11.91
N ILE A 54 -4.30 -5.14 12.94
CA ILE A 54 -4.89 -6.14 13.85
C ILE A 54 -6.21 -5.68 14.48
N PRO A 55 -6.32 -4.45 15.05
CA PRO A 55 -7.58 -3.98 15.62
C PRO A 55 -8.70 -3.92 14.59
N SER A 56 -8.41 -3.42 13.40
CA SER A 56 -9.36 -3.30 12.29
C SER A 56 -9.82 -4.66 11.78
N ALA A 57 -8.91 -5.60 11.60
CA ALA A 57 -9.19 -6.97 11.18
C ALA A 57 -10.12 -7.69 12.18
N LYS A 58 -9.86 -7.53 13.49
CA LYS A 58 -10.72 -8.07 14.55
C LYS A 58 -12.10 -7.41 14.56
N ALA A 59 -12.17 -6.08 14.44
CA ALA A 59 -13.44 -5.36 14.44
C ALA A 59 -14.34 -5.74 13.27
N VAL A 60 -13.76 -6.01 12.10
CA VAL A 60 -14.49 -6.48 10.90
C VAL A 60 -14.82 -7.98 10.98
N GLY A 61 -14.15 -8.72 11.84
CA GLY A 61 -14.41 -10.16 12.05
C GLY A 61 -13.83 -11.06 10.96
N LEU A 62 -12.65 -10.74 10.43
CA LEU A 62 -11.95 -11.57 9.45
C LEU A 62 -11.68 -12.98 10.02
N LYS A 63 -11.89 -14.02 9.21
CA LYS A 63 -11.81 -15.43 9.63
C LYS A 63 -10.77 -16.23 8.87
N THR A 64 -10.63 -15.99 7.58
CA THR A 64 -9.78 -16.77 6.67
C THR A 64 -8.67 -15.95 6.05
N THR A 65 -8.68 -14.64 6.27
CA THR A 65 -7.64 -13.72 5.81
C THR A 65 -6.34 -13.98 6.56
N GLU A 66 -5.26 -14.13 5.84
CA GLU A 66 -3.93 -14.23 6.40
C GLU A 66 -3.40 -12.84 6.75
N LEU A 67 -2.94 -12.67 7.98
CA LEU A 67 -2.32 -11.43 8.44
C LEU A 67 -0.83 -11.69 8.72
N LEU A 68 0.03 -11.06 7.94
CA LEU A 68 1.47 -11.11 8.06
C LEU A 68 1.96 -9.79 8.65
N SER A 69 2.65 -9.85 9.77
CA SER A 69 3.24 -8.67 10.41
C SER A 69 4.72 -8.62 10.08
N ALA A 70 5.17 -7.56 9.41
CA ALA A 70 6.58 -7.36 9.15
C ALA A 70 7.30 -6.89 10.42
N SER A 71 8.55 -7.31 10.63
CA SER A 71 9.32 -6.85 11.79
C SER A 71 9.75 -5.39 11.62
N SER A 72 9.92 -4.69 12.73
CA SER A 72 10.35 -3.29 12.74
C SER A 72 11.77 -3.05 12.19
N THR A 73 12.56 -4.12 12.06
CA THR A 73 13.97 -4.05 11.66
C THR A 73 14.27 -4.45 10.22
N GLY A 74 13.34 -5.14 9.56
CA GLY A 74 13.58 -5.68 8.21
C GLY A 74 12.37 -5.58 7.29
N SER A 75 11.46 -4.65 7.54
CA SER A 75 10.14 -4.65 6.93
C SER A 75 10.17 -4.64 5.39
N SER A 76 11.11 -3.93 4.74
CA SER A 76 11.16 -3.91 3.28
C SER A 76 11.62 -5.21 2.65
N GLY A 77 12.59 -5.89 3.26
CA GLY A 77 13.10 -7.18 2.81
C GLY A 77 12.09 -8.30 3.04
N GLU A 78 11.46 -8.34 4.22
CA GLU A 78 10.43 -9.32 4.57
C GLU A 78 9.20 -9.19 3.66
N VAL A 79 8.70 -7.96 3.46
CA VAL A 79 7.59 -7.72 2.53
C VAL A 79 7.91 -8.21 1.13
N MET A 80 9.13 -7.97 0.63
CA MET A 80 9.55 -8.45 -0.68
C MET A 80 9.60 -9.99 -0.75
N GLN A 81 10.10 -10.66 0.29
CA GLN A 81 10.14 -12.12 0.34
C GLN A 81 8.73 -12.72 0.33
N GLU A 82 7.82 -12.18 1.13
CA GLU A 82 6.42 -12.63 1.17
C GLU A 82 5.73 -12.43 -0.19
N LEU A 83 5.90 -11.26 -0.83
CA LEU A 83 5.35 -11.02 -2.15
C LEU A 83 5.92 -11.99 -3.19
N GLN A 84 7.21 -12.31 -3.14
CA GLN A 84 7.82 -13.30 -4.05
C GLN A 84 7.27 -14.71 -3.83
N ALA A 85 7.04 -15.11 -2.59
CA ALA A 85 6.40 -16.38 -2.28
C ALA A 85 4.95 -16.45 -2.83
N MET A 86 4.22 -15.33 -2.76
CA MET A 86 2.85 -15.22 -3.29
C MET A 86 2.80 -15.27 -4.82
N ILE A 87 3.82 -14.77 -5.54
CA ILE A 87 3.88 -14.85 -7.02
C ILE A 87 3.80 -16.30 -7.50
N ALA A 88 4.39 -17.25 -6.76
CA ALA A 88 4.30 -18.67 -7.08
C ALA A 88 2.89 -19.25 -6.86
N LYS A 89 2.10 -18.67 -5.98
CA LYS A 89 0.70 -19.05 -5.67
C LYS A 89 -0.15 -17.78 -5.52
N PRO A 90 -0.63 -17.18 -6.63
CA PRO A 90 -1.32 -15.91 -6.61
C PRO A 90 -2.49 -15.90 -5.62
N GLN A 91 -2.54 -14.86 -4.80
CA GLN A 91 -3.61 -14.62 -3.84
C GLN A 91 -4.82 -13.98 -4.53
N GLY A 92 -5.98 -14.03 -3.90
CA GLY A 92 -7.14 -13.30 -4.39
C GLY A 92 -6.93 -11.79 -4.22
N LEU A 93 -6.72 -11.36 -2.98
CA LEU A 93 -6.46 -9.96 -2.63
C LEU A 93 -5.16 -9.87 -1.83
N VAL A 94 -4.30 -8.92 -2.18
CA VAL A 94 -3.10 -8.56 -1.39
C VAL A 94 -3.22 -7.12 -0.93
N VAL A 95 -3.05 -6.89 0.37
CA VAL A 95 -3.05 -5.54 0.98
C VAL A 95 -1.70 -5.30 1.65
N VAL A 96 -1.15 -4.11 1.47
CA VAL A 96 0.09 -3.68 2.15
C VAL A 96 -0.17 -2.38 2.91
N ASP A 97 -0.05 -2.41 4.23
CA ASP A 97 -0.22 -1.29 5.16
C ASP A 97 1.07 -1.05 5.98
N THR A 98 1.87 -0.02 5.71
CA THR A 98 1.73 1.05 4.72
C THR A 98 2.96 1.16 3.82
N ILE A 99 2.74 1.63 2.60
CA ILE A 99 3.84 1.97 1.68
C ILE A 99 4.73 3.09 2.26
N THR A 100 4.16 3.97 3.07
CA THR A 100 4.90 5.02 3.77
C THR A 100 5.97 4.42 4.68
N GLU A 101 5.60 3.45 5.53
CA GLU A 101 6.53 2.79 6.43
C GLU A 101 7.59 1.99 5.68
N ILE A 102 7.17 1.23 4.66
CA ILE A 102 8.11 0.49 3.81
C ILE A 102 9.09 1.43 3.12
N SER A 103 8.64 2.59 2.65
CA SER A 103 9.51 3.59 2.03
C SER A 103 10.57 4.12 3.01
N GLY A 104 10.18 4.34 4.26
CA GLY A 104 11.10 4.71 5.36
C GLY A 104 12.11 3.60 5.68
N SER A 105 11.61 2.38 5.83
CA SER A 105 12.43 1.20 6.11
C SER A 105 13.50 0.96 5.03
N ILE A 106 13.18 1.15 3.76
CA ILE A 106 14.18 1.05 2.68
C ILE A 106 15.35 2.02 2.91
N LEU A 107 15.08 3.26 3.30
CA LEU A 107 16.14 4.23 3.57
C LEU A 107 16.97 3.84 4.80
N ASN A 108 16.33 3.35 5.85
CA ASN A 108 17.02 2.88 7.04
C ASN A 108 17.94 1.68 6.70
N ASP A 109 17.45 0.72 5.92
CA ASP A 109 18.25 -0.41 5.45
C ASP A 109 19.48 0.06 4.64
N LEU A 110 19.30 1.06 3.77
CA LEU A 110 20.37 1.62 2.95
C LEU A 110 21.39 2.42 3.76
N ALA A 111 20.94 3.16 4.77
CA ALA A 111 21.83 3.93 5.67
C ALA A 111 22.64 3.01 6.59
N GLY A 112 22.12 1.82 6.90
CA GLY A 112 22.78 0.81 7.73
C GLY A 112 23.15 1.36 9.11
N ALA A 113 24.22 0.84 9.68
CA ALA A 113 24.68 1.23 11.02
C ALA A 113 25.09 2.70 11.16
N SER A 114 25.41 3.39 10.06
CA SER A 114 25.78 4.82 10.09
C SER A 114 24.60 5.75 10.35
N GLY A 115 23.38 5.32 10.01
CA GLY A 115 22.17 6.14 10.05
C GLY A 115 22.18 7.34 9.09
N GLN A 116 23.25 7.50 8.30
CA GLN A 116 23.38 8.63 7.40
C GLN A 116 22.84 8.31 6.02
N VAL A 117 21.82 9.04 5.60
CA VAL A 117 21.21 8.91 4.26
C VAL A 117 21.98 9.77 3.26
N GLN A 118 22.59 9.13 2.27
CA GLN A 118 23.28 9.77 1.17
C GLN A 118 22.34 9.99 -0.03
N ILE A 119 22.66 10.95 -0.89
CA ILE A 119 21.80 11.34 -2.02
C ILE A 119 21.56 10.17 -3.01
N GLN A 120 22.55 9.30 -3.21
CA GLN A 120 22.44 8.13 -4.08
C GLN A 120 21.42 7.11 -3.58
N MET A 121 21.21 7.01 -2.26
CA MET A 121 20.29 6.08 -1.63
C MET A 121 18.83 6.36 -2.02
N TYR A 122 18.51 7.58 -2.37
CA TYR A 122 17.16 7.93 -2.82
C TYR A 122 16.80 7.33 -4.20
N GLY A 123 17.79 7.17 -5.08
CA GLY A 123 17.60 6.45 -6.34
C GLY A 123 17.33 4.97 -6.12
N GLU A 124 18.07 4.35 -5.20
CA GLU A 124 17.85 2.95 -4.83
C GLU A 124 16.54 2.74 -4.08
N GLN A 125 16.14 3.67 -3.19
CA GLN A 125 14.83 3.67 -2.55
C GLN A 125 13.70 3.61 -3.59
N LYS A 126 13.76 4.49 -4.61
CA LYS A 126 12.81 4.51 -5.71
C LYS A 126 12.72 3.16 -6.41
N ASN A 127 13.88 2.57 -6.74
CA ASN A 127 13.94 1.30 -7.45
C ASN A 127 13.38 0.14 -6.61
N ARG A 128 13.67 0.10 -5.32
CA ARG A 128 13.14 -0.93 -4.40
C ARG A 128 11.65 -0.78 -4.20
N LEU A 129 11.15 0.43 -3.97
CA LEU A 129 9.72 0.69 -3.81
C LEU A 129 8.95 0.30 -5.09
N ALA A 130 9.46 0.66 -6.26
CA ALA A 130 8.86 0.28 -7.54
C ALA A 130 8.83 -1.24 -7.73
N ARG A 131 9.86 -1.97 -7.28
CA ARG A 131 9.86 -3.45 -7.30
C ARG A 131 8.78 -4.02 -6.38
N ILE A 132 8.62 -3.49 -5.17
CA ILE A 132 7.57 -3.92 -4.23
C ILE A 132 6.19 -3.76 -4.87
N VAL A 133 5.87 -2.58 -5.43
CA VAL A 133 4.57 -2.33 -6.05
C VAL A 133 4.31 -3.28 -7.24
N ARG A 134 5.31 -3.54 -8.07
CA ARG A 134 5.19 -4.53 -9.16
C ARG A 134 4.96 -5.94 -8.62
N SER A 135 5.71 -6.34 -7.58
CA SER A 135 5.53 -7.65 -6.94
C SER A 135 4.15 -7.80 -6.32
N MET A 136 3.56 -6.75 -5.75
CA MET A 136 2.18 -6.75 -5.28
C MET A 136 1.20 -7.10 -6.42
N ARG A 137 1.36 -6.46 -7.58
CA ARG A 137 0.53 -6.72 -8.76
C ARG A 137 0.65 -8.17 -9.22
N ASP A 138 1.89 -8.69 -9.26
CA ASP A 138 2.17 -10.05 -9.72
C ASP A 138 1.70 -11.12 -8.72
N ALA A 139 1.68 -10.79 -7.42
CA ALA A 139 1.24 -11.66 -6.33
C ALA A 139 -0.27 -11.81 -6.23
N ALA A 140 -1.03 -10.84 -6.74
CA ALA A 140 -2.48 -10.83 -6.64
C ALA A 140 -3.16 -11.46 -7.84
N GLY A 141 -4.19 -12.28 -7.58
CA GLY A 141 -5.05 -12.83 -8.62
C GLY A 141 -6.25 -11.95 -8.94
N ALA A 142 -6.82 -11.26 -7.94
CA ALA A 142 -8.00 -10.41 -8.08
C ALA A 142 -7.69 -8.92 -7.94
N GLY A 143 -6.73 -8.55 -7.07
CA GLY A 143 -6.36 -7.15 -6.91
C GLY A 143 -5.34 -6.93 -5.79
N THR A 144 -4.72 -5.76 -5.82
CA THR A 144 -3.83 -5.30 -4.74
C THR A 144 -4.29 -3.95 -4.21
N VAL A 145 -4.08 -3.74 -2.91
CA VAL A 145 -4.32 -2.47 -2.25
C VAL A 145 -3.05 -2.06 -1.50
N ALA A 146 -2.54 -0.89 -1.80
CA ALA A 146 -1.50 -0.24 -1.01
C ALA A 146 -2.11 0.89 -0.18
N ILE A 147 -1.64 1.03 1.05
CA ILE A 147 -2.03 2.13 1.92
C ILE A 147 -0.84 3.08 2.06
N ALA A 148 -1.13 4.38 2.09
CA ALA A 148 -0.16 5.41 2.45
C ALA A 148 -0.78 6.42 3.42
N THR A 149 0.02 6.96 4.33
CA THR A 149 -0.36 8.14 5.08
C THR A 149 -0.47 9.34 4.12
N ALA A 150 -1.36 10.29 4.39
CA ALA A 150 -1.43 11.53 3.63
C ALA A 150 -0.48 12.57 4.20
N GLN A 151 0.13 13.34 3.31
CA GLN A 151 0.87 14.55 3.62
C GLN A 151 0.31 15.70 2.79
N GLN A 152 0.27 16.88 3.38
CA GLN A 152 -0.10 18.11 2.69
C GLN A 152 1.16 18.93 2.42
N ASP A 153 1.30 19.46 1.21
CA ASP A 153 2.33 20.45 0.91
C ASP A 153 2.12 21.70 1.79
N ALA A 154 3.17 22.45 2.05
CA ALA A 154 3.04 23.75 2.69
C ALA A 154 2.09 24.66 1.86
N GLN A 155 1.53 25.67 2.54
CA GLN A 155 0.78 26.70 1.85
C GLN A 155 1.64 27.34 0.74
N ASP A 156 1.00 27.67 -0.36
CA ASP A 156 1.67 28.39 -1.43
C ASP A 156 1.93 29.87 -1.04
N ILE A 157 2.53 30.62 -1.98
CA ILE A 157 2.88 32.04 -1.77
C ILE A 157 1.62 32.91 -1.53
N GLU A 158 0.45 32.46 -1.98
CA GLU A 158 -0.85 33.14 -1.83
C GLU A 158 -1.58 32.72 -0.55
N GLY A 159 -0.97 31.82 0.24
CA GLY A 159 -1.55 31.29 1.48
C GLY A 159 -2.62 30.23 1.27
N LEU A 160 -2.78 29.73 0.05
CA LEU A 160 -3.70 28.63 -0.25
C LEU A 160 -3.16 27.31 0.28
N PRO A 161 -4.05 26.41 0.76
CA PRO A 161 -3.63 25.11 1.25
C PRO A 161 -2.92 24.32 0.15
N GLY A 162 -1.73 23.79 0.45
CA GLY A 162 -0.99 22.94 -0.46
C GLY A 162 -1.74 21.62 -0.79
N ASN A 163 -1.32 20.98 -1.86
CA ASN A 163 -1.92 19.74 -2.32
C ASN A 163 -1.67 18.58 -1.37
N TRP A 164 -2.65 17.71 -1.26
CA TRP A 164 -2.53 16.46 -0.53
C TRP A 164 -1.96 15.36 -1.43
N HIS A 165 -1.02 14.59 -0.90
CA HIS A 165 -0.41 13.46 -1.60
C HIS A 165 -0.03 12.34 -0.62
N PRO A 166 0.28 11.11 -1.10
CA PRO A 166 0.84 10.06 -0.25
C PRO A 166 2.12 10.54 0.44
N ALA A 167 2.27 10.23 1.73
CA ALA A 167 3.43 10.62 2.54
C ALA A 167 4.65 9.76 2.20
N VAL A 168 5.13 9.93 1.00
CA VAL A 168 6.43 9.49 0.53
C VAL A 168 7.20 10.71 0.05
N ARG A 169 8.51 10.58 -0.11
CA ARG A 169 9.31 11.70 -0.61
C ARG A 169 8.68 12.29 -1.88
N LYS A 170 8.54 13.61 -1.96
CA LYS A 170 7.85 14.33 -3.06
C LYS A 170 8.30 13.87 -4.46
N ALA A 171 9.60 13.63 -4.65
CA ALA A 171 10.15 13.13 -5.90
C ALA A 171 9.67 11.70 -6.28
N LEU A 172 9.12 10.95 -5.33
CA LEU A 172 8.58 9.60 -5.56
C LEU A 172 7.07 9.59 -5.80
N VAL A 173 6.36 10.67 -5.47
CA VAL A 173 4.89 10.70 -5.50
C VAL A 173 4.36 10.38 -6.89
N THR A 174 4.84 11.09 -7.91
CA THR A 174 4.38 10.88 -9.30
C THR A 174 4.66 9.46 -9.78
N ASP A 175 5.87 8.96 -9.52
CA ASP A 175 6.26 7.61 -9.93
C ASP A 175 5.47 6.53 -9.18
N LEU A 176 5.17 6.75 -7.90
CA LEU A 176 4.37 5.82 -7.10
C LEU A 176 2.92 5.79 -7.61
N VAL A 177 2.29 6.97 -7.72
CA VAL A 177 0.89 7.10 -8.12
C VAL A 177 0.64 6.50 -9.51
N SER A 178 1.58 6.71 -10.46
CA SER A 178 1.47 6.18 -11.82
C SER A 178 1.48 4.65 -11.92
N GLN A 179 1.82 3.94 -10.85
CA GLN A 179 1.85 2.48 -10.83
C GLN A 179 0.51 1.85 -10.41
N PHE A 180 -0.47 2.67 -10.01
CA PHE A 180 -1.78 2.20 -9.58
C PHE A 180 -2.86 2.56 -10.60
N ASP A 181 -3.79 1.64 -10.83
CA ASP A 181 -4.92 1.85 -11.73
C ASP A 181 -5.94 2.82 -11.13
N CYS A 182 -6.03 2.84 -9.78
CA CYS A 182 -6.91 3.73 -9.05
C CYS A 182 -6.19 4.31 -7.83
N VAL A 183 -6.42 5.60 -7.58
CA VAL A 183 -5.88 6.30 -6.41
C VAL A 183 -7.01 7.00 -5.68
N ALA A 184 -7.23 6.63 -4.41
CA ALA A 184 -8.30 7.16 -3.58
C ALA A 184 -7.73 7.89 -2.35
N ARG A 185 -8.23 9.08 -2.09
CA ARG A 185 -7.97 9.82 -0.86
C ARG A 185 -9.15 9.67 0.09
N LEU A 186 -8.88 9.19 1.30
CA LEU A 186 -9.85 9.23 2.40
C LEU A 186 -9.73 10.56 3.16
N ARG A 187 -10.87 11.16 3.47
CA ARG A 187 -10.97 12.36 4.30
C ARG A 187 -12.12 12.20 5.29
N GLN A 188 -12.02 12.86 6.43
CA GLN A 188 -13.18 13.06 7.29
C GLN A 188 -14.05 14.17 6.68
N VAL A 189 -15.33 13.92 6.65
CA VAL A 189 -16.34 14.91 6.23
C VAL A 189 -17.07 15.37 7.47
N ALA A 190 -17.25 16.68 7.63
CA ALA A 190 -18.07 17.21 8.70
C ALA A 190 -19.52 16.74 8.53
N ALA A 191 -20.23 16.48 9.63
CA ALA A 191 -21.60 15.95 9.61
C ALA A 191 -22.57 16.77 8.74
N HIS A 192 -22.32 18.06 8.57
CA HIS A 192 -23.12 18.95 7.73
C HIS A 192 -22.89 18.85 6.22
N GLU A 193 -21.80 18.19 5.80
CA GLU A 193 -21.51 17.97 4.35
C GLU A 193 -22.05 16.64 3.85
N SER A 194 -22.59 15.80 4.73
CA SER A 194 -23.10 14.46 4.37
C SER A 194 -24.55 14.46 3.88
N GLU A 195 -25.25 15.60 3.92
CA GLU A 195 -26.66 15.76 3.55
C GLU A 195 -26.85 16.46 2.18
N ALA A 196 -25.80 16.76 1.46
CA ALA A 196 -25.82 17.39 0.14
C ALA A 196 -25.41 16.39 -0.96
#